data_70751cd1cf986047d4df0417fd97fa41
#
_entry.id   70751cd1cf986047d4df0417fd97fa41
#
_cell.length_a   1.000
_cell.length_b   1.000
_cell.length_c   1.000
_cell.angle_alpha   90.00
_cell.angle_beta   90.00
_cell.angle_gamma   90.00
#
_symmetry.space_group_name_H-M   'P 1'
#
loop_
_entity.id
_entity.type
_entity.pdbx_description
1 polymer ?
#
loop_
_entity_poly.entity_id
_entity_poly.type
_entity_poly.pdbx_seq_one_letter_code
_entity_poly.pdbx_strand_id
1 'polypeptide(L)'
;MKLLVANRGEIACRIIKTAHEMGISCVAVYTEADTYSPFVRMADHAIKLSDSYLNGNEIINAAKQTGAEAIHPGYGFLSENAKFARAVQREGLIWVGPNSCLLYTSDAADE
;
A
#
# COMPACT_ATOMS: atom_id res chain seq x y z
N MET A 1 -8.78 -13.11 -0.67
CA MET A 1 -8.15 -11.97 -0.01
C MET A 1 -8.00 -10.79 -0.97
N LYS A 2 -8.09 -9.59 -0.46
CA LYS A 2 -7.93 -8.37 -1.26
C LYS A 2 -6.79 -7.55 -0.68
N LEU A 3 -5.86 -7.14 -1.53
CA LEU A 3 -4.62 -6.44 -1.14
C LEU A 3 -4.63 -5.02 -1.72
N LEU A 4 -4.43 -4.02 -0.87
CA LEU A 4 -4.23 -2.66 -1.36
C LEU A 4 -2.73 -2.43 -1.56
N VAL A 5 -2.37 -1.96 -2.76
CA VAL A 5 -0.97 -1.66 -3.11
C VAL A 5 -0.76 -0.16 -2.97
N ALA A 6 -0.02 0.23 -1.94
CA ALA A 6 0.22 1.65 -1.64
C ALA A 6 1.54 2.11 -2.23
N ASN A 7 1.64 2.01 -3.54
CA ASN A 7 2.83 2.43 -4.29
C ASN A 7 2.43 2.70 -5.73
N ARG A 8 3.38 3.11 -6.56
CA ARG A 8 3.13 3.50 -7.93
C ARG A 8 4.18 2.90 -8.88
N GLY A 9 3.97 3.12 -10.18
CA GLY A 9 4.95 2.76 -11.20
C GLY A 9 5.16 1.26 -11.34
N GLU A 10 6.36 0.89 -11.72
CA GLU A 10 6.69 -0.50 -11.95
C GLU A 10 6.61 -1.35 -10.69
N ILE A 11 6.94 -0.77 -9.55
CA ILE A 11 6.85 -1.49 -8.27
C ILE A 11 5.41 -1.95 -8.03
N ALA A 12 4.44 -1.06 -8.23
CA ALA A 12 3.03 -1.40 -8.08
C ALA A 12 2.62 -2.48 -9.10
N CYS A 13 3.07 -2.36 -10.35
CA CYS A 13 2.78 -3.36 -11.37
C CYS A 13 3.28 -4.74 -10.97
N ARG A 14 4.49 -4.82 -10.45
CA ARG A 14 5.09 -6.10 -10.06
C ARG A 14 4.36 -6.74 -8.89
N ILE A 15 3.97 -5.94 -7.91
CA ILE A 15 3.22 -6.43 -6.76
C ILE A 15 1.86 -6.97 -7.21
N ILE A 16 1.15 -6.20 -8.05
CA ILE A 16 -0.17 -6.60 -8.55
C ILE A 16 -0.07 -7.90 -9.36
N LYS A 17 0.92 -8.00 -10.23
CA LYS A 17 1.11 -9.18 -11.04
C LYS A 17 1.33 -10.42 -10.18
N THR A 18 2.22 -10.33 -9.19
CA THR A 18 2.49 -11.45 -8.30
C THR A 18 1.25 -11.81 -7.47
N ALA A 19 0.53 -10.81 -6.98
CA ALA A 19 -0.69 -11.04 -6.21
C ALA A 19 -1.73 -11.78 -7.07
N HIS A 20 -1.93 -11.36 -8.31
CA HIS A 20 -2.86 -12.02 -9.22
C HIS A 20 -2.46 -13.47 -9.49
N GLU A 21 -1.16 -13.75 -9.61
CA GLU A 21 -0.67 -15.11 -9.78
C GLU A 21 -0.99 -15.98 -8.57
N MET A 22 -1.12 -15.37 -7.40
CA MET A 22 -1.48 -16.05 -6.16
C MET A 22 -2.99 -16.10 -5.93
N GLY A 23 -3.80 -15.59 -6.86
CA GLY A 23 -5.24 -15.55 -6.72
C GLY A 23 -5.75 -14.45 -5.80
N ILE A 24 -4.96 -13.40 -5.59
CA ILE A 24 -5.31 -12.29 -4.70
C ILE A 24 -5.79 -11.10 -5.53
N SER A 25 -6.97 -10.56 -5.19
CA SER A 25 -7.48 -9.33 -5.81
C SER A 25 -6.72 -8.12 -5.29
N CYS A 26 -6.55 -7.11 -6.15
CA CYS A 26 -5.77 -5.93 -5.80
C CYS A 26 -6.57 -4.64 -5.92
N VAL A 27 -6.27 -3.72 -4.99
CA VAL A 27 -6.76 -2.35 -5.03
C VAL A 27 -5.55 -1.45 -5.25
N ALA A 28 -5.61 -0.59 -6.27
CA ALA A 28 -4.59 0.44 -6.48
C ALA A 28 -5.09 1.75 -5.91
N VAL A 29 -4.17 2.54 -5.34
CA VAL A 29 -4.43 3.94 -5.03
C VAL A 29 -3.56 4.77 -5.97
N TYR A 30 -4.06 5.90 -6.44
CA TYR A 30 -3.31 6.69 -7.41
C TYR A 30 -3.61 8.17 -7.26
N THR A 31 -2.63 8.99 -7.64
CA THR A 31 -2.80 10.44 -7.72
C THR A 31 -3.19 10.83 -9.14
N GLU A 32 -3.59 12.09 -9.32
CA GLU A 32 -4.02 12.60 -10.62
C GLU A 32 -2.98 12.33 -11.72
N ALA A 33 -1.70 12.50 -11.40
CA ALA A 33 -0.62 12.30 -12.38
C ALA A 33 -0.56 10.86 -12.91
N ASP A 34 -1.04 9.90 -12.14
CA ASP A 34 -0.96 8.48 -12.48
C ASP A 34 -2.28 7.90 -13.01
N THR A 35 -3.25 8.75 -13.31
CA THR A 35 -4.60 8.31 -13.74
C THR A 35 -4.56 7.26 -14.85
N TYR A 36 -3.64 7.39 -15.80
CA TYR A 36 -3.54 6.47 -16.93
C TYR A 36 -2.37 5.49 -16.83
N SER A 37 -1.75 5.40 -15.67
CA SER A 37 -0.61 4.50 -15.47
C SER A 37 -1.04 3.03 -15.52
N PRO A 38 -0.16 2.14 -16.01
CA PRO A 38 -0.50 0.72 -16.17
C PRO A 38 -0.97 0.05 -14.88
N PHE A 39 -0.36 0.37 -13.73
CA PHE A 39 -0.74 -0.28 -12.47
C PHE A 39 -2.19 -0.02 -12.09
N VAL A 40 -2.72 1.15 -12.45
CA VAL A 40 -4.12 1.51 -12.15
C VAL A 40 -5.07 0.59 -12.92
N ARG A 41 -4.73 0.31 -14.19
CA ARG A 41 -5.56 -0.56 -15.03
C ARG A 41 -5.40 -2.04 -14.68
N MET A 42 -4.25 -2.43 -14.15
CA MET A 42 -4.00 -3.82 -13.74
C MET A 42 -4.79 -4.22 -12.51
N ALA A 43 -5.07 -3.28 -11.62
CA ALA A 43 -5.75 -3.57 -10.37
C ALA A 43 -7.23 -3.88 -10.59
N ASP A 44 -7.81 -4.64 -9.68
CA ASP A 44 -9.24 -4.97 -9.74
C ASP A 44 -10.11 -3.79 -9.35
N HIS A 45 -9.60 -2.93 -8.47
CA HIS A 45 -10.23 -1.68 -8.05
C HIS A 45 -9.18 -0.59 -7.98
N ALA A 46 -9.60 0.65 -8.19
CA ALA A 46 -8.68 1.79 -8.11
C ALA A 46 -9.36 2.96 -7.39
N ILE A 47 -8.66 3.56 -6.44
CA ILE A 47 -9.16 4.71 -5.66
C ILE A 47 -8.21 5.88 -5.87
N LYS A 48 -8.74 7.00 -6.28
CA LYS A 48 -7.95 8.21 -6.48
C LYS A 48 -7.68 8.89 -5.15
N LEU A 49 -6.42 9.22 -4.89
CA LEU A 49 -6.02 9.98 -3.71
C LEU A 49 -6.14 11.48 -4.01
N SER A 50 -6.38 12.30 -2.97
CA SER A 50 -6.56 13.73 -3.17
C SER A 50 -5.27 14.43 -3.56
N ASP A 51 -4.11 14.04 -2.99
CA ASP A 51 -2.86 14.73 -3.30
C ASP A 51 -1.60 13.87 -3.31
N SER A 52 -1.47 12.88 -2.41
CA SER A 52 -0.16 12.28 -2.20
C SER A 52 -0.24 10.82 -1.78
N TYR A 53 0.75 10.03 -2.23
CA TYR A 53 0.96 8.66 -1.76
C TYR A 53 1.46 8.61 -0.32
N LEU A 54 1.74 9.77 0.28
CA LEU A 54 2.20 9.84 1.67
C LEU A 54 1.04 10.07 2.65
N ASN A 55 -0.19 10.20 2.15
CA ASN A 55 -1.35 10.40 3.01
C ASN A 55 -1.86 9.06 3.53
N GLY A 56 -1.32 8.63 4.67
CA GLY A 56 -1.64 7.33 5.26
C GLY A 56 -3.11 7.17 5.62
N ASN A 57 -3.74 8.24 6.12
CA ASN A 57 -5.16 8.19 6.48
C ASN A 57 -6.04 7.90 5.27
N GLU A 58 -5.76 8.54 4.15
CA GLU A 58 -6.50 8.32 2.91
C GLU A 58 -6.34 6.88 2.40
N ILE A 59 -5.12 6.35 2.51
CA ILE A 59 -4.82 5.00 2.08
C ILE A 59 -5.57 3.98 2.94
N ILE A 60 -5.58 4.17 4.26
CA ILE A 60 -6.33 3.30 5.16
C ILE A 60 -7.83 3.38 4.87
N ASN A 61 -8.35 4.59 4.62
CA ASN A 61 -9.76 4.74 4.26
C ASN A 61 -10.10 4.03 2.95
N ALA A 62 -9.20 4.09 1.97
CA ALA A 62 -9.38 3.38 0.70
C ALA A 62 -9.45 1.86 0.93
N ALA A 63 -8.60 1.33 1.81
CA ALA A 63 -8.65 -0.08 2.16
C ALA A 63 -10.00 -0.45 2.76
N LYS A 64 -10.49 0.36 3.69
CA LYS A 64 -11.79 0.10 4.33
C LYS A 64 -12.94 0.17 3.33
N GLN A 65 -12.93 1.17 2.44
CA GLN A 65 -13.99 1.33 1.44
C GLN A 65 -14.08 0.17 0.47
N THR A 66 -12.95 -0.42 0.12
CA THR A 66 -12.89 -1.49 -0.88
C THR A 66 -12.93 -2.88 -0.26
N GLY A 67 -12.89 -2.98 1.05
CA GLY A 67 -12.83 -4.26 1.75
C GLY A 67 -11.48 -4.93 1.67
N ALA A 68 -10.42 -4.16 1.41
CA ALA A 68 -9.06 -4.72 1.43
C ALA A 68 -8.70 -5.16 2.83
N GLU A 69 -8.02 -6.29 2.93
CA GLU A 69 -7.66 -6.88 4.21
C GLU A 69 -6.20 -6.63 4.55
N ALA A 70 -5.39 -6.25 3.55
CA ALA A 70 -3.96 -6.07 3.69
C ALA A 70 -3.49 -4.87 2.89
N ILE A 71 -2.40 -4.26 3.34
CA ILE A 71 -1.74 -3.15 2.63
C ILE A 71 -0.29 -3.52 2.38
N HIS A 72 0.13 -3.44 1.12
CA HIS A 72 1.52 -3.65 0.70
C HIS A 72 2.10 -2.30 0.26
N PRO A 73 3.04 -1.74 1.01
CA PRO A 73 3.57 -0.39 0.72
C PRO A 73 4.66 -0.37 -0.36
N GLY A 74 5.20 -1.52 -0.77
CA GLY A 74 6.30 -1.58 -1.71
C GLY A 74 7.57 -0.97 -1.14
N TYR A 75 8.24 -0.17 -1.95
CA TYR A 75 9.46 0.54 -1.55
C TYR A 75 9.21 2.04 -1.51
N GLY A 76 9.93 2.74 -0.65
CA GLY A 76 9.79 4.19 -0.53
C GLY A 76 8.44 4.57 0.06
N PHE A 77 8.05 5.82 -0.12
CA PHE A 77 6.78 6.36 0.38
C PHE A 77 6.57 5.98 1.84
N LEU A 78 5.54 5.21 2.16
CA LEU A 78 5.21 4.84 3.53
C LEU A 78 5.78 3.48 3.95
N SER A 79 6.56 2.82 3.09
CA SER A 79 7.05 1.46 3.37
C SER A 79 7.91 1.38 4.63
N GLU A 80 8.66 2.43 4.94
CA GLU A 80 9.54 2.47 6.12
C GLU A 80 9.01 3.37 7.23
N ASN A 81 7.73 3.70 7.16
CA ASN A 81 7.09 4.55 8.16
C ASN A 81 6.47 3.67 9.24
N ALA A 82 7.17 3.55 10.38
CA ALA A 82 6.71 2.71 11.49
C ALA A 82 5.35 3.17 12.04
N LYS A 83 5.11 4.48 12.04
CA LYS A 83 3.86 5.03 12.53
C LYS A 83 2.69 4.60 11.65
N PHE A 84 2.89 4.61 10.34
CA PHE A 84 1.87 4.15 9.39
C PHE A 84 1.64 2.64 9.52
N ALA A 85 2.72 1.86 9.65
CA ALA A 85 2.61 0.42 9.84
C ALA A 85 1.77 0.09 11.09
N ARG A 86 2.02 0.81 12.18
CA ARG A 86 1.24 0.61 13.41
C ARG A 86 -0.22 1.02 13.23
N ALA A 87 -0.47 2.11 12.49
CA ALA A 87 -1.83 2.56 12.23
C ALA A 87 -2.61 1.52 11.41
N VAL A 88 -1.97 0.93 10.41
CA VAL A 88 -2.55 -0.14 9.59
C VAL A 88 -2.95 -1.32 10.48
N GLN A 89 -2.03 -1.78 11.33
CA GLN A 89 -2.28 -2.91 12.22
C GLN A 89 -3.35 -2.60 13.26
N ARG A 90 -3.38 -1.37 13.74
CA ARG A 90 -4.38 -0.93 14.72
C ARG A 90 -5.79 -0.96 14.14
N GLU A 91 -5.92 -0.73 12.84
CA GLU A 91 -7.21 -0.78 12.14
C GLU A 91 -7.62 -2.20 11.76
N GLY A 92 -6.86 -3.20 12.19
CA GLY A 92 -7.17 -4.60 11.91
C GLY A 92 -6.75 -5.07 10.54
N LEU A 93 -5.92 -4.29 9.84
CA LEU A 93 -5.42 -4.64 8.51
C LEU A 93 -4.07 -5.32 8.62
N ILE A 94 -3.78 -6.20 7.65
CA ILE A 94 -2.49 -6.90 7.61
C ILE A 94 -1.47 -5.98 6.94
N TRP A 95 -0.33 -5.81 7.59
CA TRP A 95 0.79 -5.04 7.04
C TRP A 95 1.73 -5.98 6.30
N VAL A 96 1.84 -5.81 4.97
CA VAL A 96 2.72 -6.63 4.14
C VAL A 96 3.97 -5.83 3.81
N GLY A 97 4.78 -5.62 4.82
CA GLY A 97 6.00 -4.83 4.69
C GLY A 97 6.86 -5.07 5.92
N PRO A 98 7.92 -4.27 6.12
CA PRO A 98 8.73 -4.42 7.31
C PRO A 98 7.89 -4.23 8.57
N ASN A 99 8.11 -5.08 9.54
CA ASN A 99 7.40 -5.00 10.82
C ASN A 99 7.69 -3.66 11.51
N SER A 100 6.67 -3.08 12.16
CA SER A 100 6.84 -1.79 12.80
C SER A 100 7.93 -1.79 13.88
N CYS A 101 8.11 -2.91 14.58
CA CYS A 101 9.18 -3.05 15.56
C CYS A 101 10.55 -3.11 14.88
N LEU A 102 10.63 -3.79 13.74
CA LEU A 102 11.87 -3.85 12.96
C LEU A 102 12.23 -2.48 12.39
N LEU A 103 11.24 -1.72 11.91
CA LEU A 103 11.48 -0.38 11.42
C LEU A 103 12.03 0.51 12.53
N TYR A 104 11.45 0.41 13.71
CA TYR A 104 11.93 1.17 14.86
C TYR A 104 13.37 0.79 15.21
N THR A 105 13.65 -0.52 15.22
CA THR A 105 14.99 -1.02 15.51
C THR A 105 15.99 -0.58 14.45
N SER A 106 15.60 -0.62 13.18
CA SER A 106 16.47 -0.16 12.09
C SER A 106 16.80 1.33 12.24
N ASP A 107 15.81 2.15 12.57
CA ASP A 107 16.03 3.57 12.80
C ASP A 107 17.04 3.78 13.94
N ALA A 108 16.90 3.01 15.01
CA ALA A 108 17.84 3.09 16.14
C ALA A 108 19.23 2.61 15.75
N ALA A 109 19.31 1.60 14.91
CA ALA A 109 20.59 1.04 14.46
C ALA A 109 21.33 2.00 13.52
N ASP A 110 20.60 2.81 12.79
CA ASP A 110 21.18 3.78 11.84
C ASP A 110 21.80 4.98 12.57
N GLU A 111 21.48 5.14 13.82
CA GLU A 111 22.05 6.20 14.64
C GLU A 111 23.44 5.84 15.12
#